data_4fc7c4d320bbd5889b1a5d7b5e579878
#
_entry.id   4fc7c4d320bbd5889b1a5d7b5e579878
#
_cell.length_a   1.000
_cell.length_b   1.000
_cell.length_c   1.000
_cell.angle_alpha   90.00
_cell.angle_beta   90.00
_cell.angle_gamma   90.00
#
_symmetry.space_group_name_H-M   'P 1'
#
loop_
_entity.id
_entity.type
_entity.pdbx_description
1 polymer ?
#
loop_
_entity_poly.entity_id
_entity_poly.type
_entity_poly.pdbx_seq_one_letter_code
_entity_poly.pdbx_strand_id
1 'polypeptide(L)'
;MKKLISAILCLCMLLSILPTTVFAAPTTSEALEITNPFTDVKEGDWFYDAVQYARINGFFNGTSETTFAPNGTMTRGMFVTVLGRIAGVDTADYAGQTPFKDVPANMYYAPYVAWAAKHGVTSGMGDGTFSPDGLINREQIATFFV
;
A
#
# COMPACT_ATOMS: atom_id res chain seq x y z
N MET A 1 -15.57 -1.25 69.47
CA MET A 1 -15.11 -2.07 68.33
C MET A 1 -16.23 -2.66 67.49
N LYS A 2 -17.35 -3.16 68.09
CA LYS A 2 -18.46 -3.75 67.33
C LYS A 2 -19.24 -2.78 66.43
N LYS A 3 -19.30 -1.48 66.74
CA LYS A 3 -20.04 -0.46 65.96
C LYS A 3 -19.24 0.02 64.74
N LEU A 4 -17.92 -0.06 64.76
CA LEU A 4 -17.03 0.30 63.62
C LEU A 4 -17.05 -0.78 62.54
N ILE A 5 -17.15 -2.06 62.94
CA ILE A 5 -17.22 -3.19 61.98
C ILE A 5 -18.53 -3.18 61.20
N SER A 6 -19.66 -2.78 61.87
CA SER A 6 -20.96 -2.69 61.20
C SER A 6 -21.03 -1.56 60.16
N ALA A 7 -20.35 -0.43 60.46
CA ALA A 7 -20.32 0.69 59.51
C ALA A 7 -19.45 0.38 58.25
N ILE A 8 -18.39 -0.38 58.40
CA ILE A 8 -17.53 -0.82 57.28
C ILE A 8 -18.26 -1.84 56.42
N LEU A 9 -19.04 -2.76 57.01
CA LEU A 9 -19.82 -3.74 56.27
C LEU A 9 -20.97 -3.10 55.46
N CYS A 10 -21.57 -2.01 55.98
CA CYS A 10 -22.63 -1.28 55.30
C CYS A 10 -22.10 -0.43 54.13
N LEU A 11 -20.88 0.08 54.27
CA LEU A 11 -20.21 0.86 53.21
C LEU A 11 -19.76 0.00 52.02
N CYS A 12 -19.42 -1.28 52.26
CA CYS A 12 -19.09 -2.24 51.19
C CYS A 12 -20.32 -2.68 50.37
N MET A 13 -21.52 -2.64 50.91
CA MET A 13 -22.72 -2.98 50.17
C MET A 13 -23.27 -1.86 49.29
N LEU A 14 -22.86 -0.60 49.49
CA LEU A 14 -23.28 0.54 48.67
C LEU A 14 -22.39 0.77 47.46
N LEU A 15 -21.28 0.05 47.34
CA LEU A 15 -20.36 0.19 46.18
C LEU A 15 -20.64 -0.76 45.02
N SER A 16 -21.70 -1.59 45.13
CA SER A 16 -22.04 -2.61 44.13
C SER A 16 -23.09 -2.17 43.10
N ILE A 17 -23.49 -0.90 43.08
CA ILE A 17 -24.40 -0.37 42.07
C ILE A 17 -23.64 0.69 41.21
N LEU A 18 -22.47 0.33 40.72
CA LEU A 18 -21.94 0.98 39.53
C LEU A 18 -22.62 0.31 38.33
N PRO A 19 -23.31 1.06 37.48
CA PRO A 19 -23.74 0.48 36.21
C PRO A 19 -22.46 0.04 35.50
N THR A 20 -22.28 -1.26 35.37
CA THR A 20 -21.35 -1.82 34.40
C THR A 20 -21.82 -1.30 33.05
N THR A 21 -21.27 -0.17 32.60
CA THR A 21 -21.29 0.14 31.17
C THR A 21 -20.56 -1.04 30.55
N VAL A 22 -21.31 -2.01 30.08
CA VAL A 22 -20.82 -2.99 29.15
C VAL A 22 -20.33 -2.14 27.98
N PHE A 23 -19.01 -1.93 27.93
CA PHE A 23 -18.37 -1.46 26.74
C PHE A 23 -18.56 -2.61 25.76
N ALA A 24 -19.70 -2.60 25.07
CA ALA A 24 -19.90 -3.43 23.92
C ALA A 24 -18.72 -3.09 23.02
N ALA A 25 -17.76 -4.00 22.94
CA ALA A 25 -16.78 -3.94 21.88
C ALA A 25 -17.57 -3.73 20.60
N PRO A 26 -17.18 -2.79 19.74
CA PRO A 26 -17.88 -2.59 18.49
C PRO A 26 -17.81 -3.91 17.71
N THR A 27 -18.84 -4.72 17.85
CA THR A 27 -19.11 -5.89 17.01
C THR A 27 -19.80 -5.42 15.75
N THR A 28 -19.20 -4.44 15.13
CA THR A 28 -19.45 -4.18 13.73
C THR A 28 -18.05 -4.16 13.15
N SER A 29 -17.64 -5.26 12.58
CA SER A 29 -16.87 -5.24 11.39
C SER A 29 -17.62 -4.27 10.46
N GLU A 30 -17.35 -2.97 10.56
CA GLU A 30 -17.32 -2.14 9.38
C GLU A 30 -16.17 -2.73 8.56
N ALA A 31 -16.47 -3.86 7.91
CA ALA A 31 -15.82 -4.17 6.67
C ALA A 31 -16.03 -2.90 5.86
N LEU A 32 -14.99 -2.07 5.78
CA LEU A 32 -14.90 -1.08 4.72
C LEU A 32 -15.33 -1.85 3.49
N GLU A 33 -16.55 -1.57 3.00
CA GLU A 33 -16.97 -2.11 1.70
C GLU A 33 -15.94 -1.55 0.72
N ILE A 34 -14.95 -2.36 0.44
CA ILE A 34 -13.89 -2.04 -0.49
C ILE A 34 -14.53 -2.16 -1.85
N THR A 35 -15.20 -1.07 -2.24
CA THR A 35 -15.83 -1.00 -3.54
C THR A 35 -14.74 -1.09 -4.59
N ASN A 36 -14.86 -2.09 -5.46
CA ASN A 36 -14.01 -2.22 -6.61
C ASN A 36 -14.33 -1.09 -7.61
N PRO A 37 -13.41 -0.15 -7.90
CA PRO A 37 -13.67 0.90 -8.87
C PRO A 37 -13.51 0.41 -10.32
N PHE A 38 -12.84 -0.74 -10.53
CA PHE A 38 -12.45 -1.19 -11.85
C PHE A 38 -13.57 -1.93 -12.54
N THR A 39 -14.00 -1.43 -13.68
CA THR A 39 -15.09 -2.02 -14.48
C THR A 39 -14.65 -3.28 -15.23
N ASP A 40 -13.35 -3.46 -15.42
CA ASP A 40 -12.71 -4.56 -16.12
C ASP A 40 -12.15 -5.65 -15.17
N VAL A 41 -12.47 -5.57 -13.87
CA VAL A 41 -12.12 -6.57 -12.85
C VAL A 41 -13.41 -6.96 -12.11
N LYS A 42 -13.80 -8.22 -12.15
CA LYS A 42 -15.06 -8.72 -11.59
C LYS A 42 -14.78 -9.71 -10.47
N GLU A 43 -15.70 -9.82 -9.50
CA GLU A 43 -15.59 -10.73 -8.34
C GLU A 43 -15.35 -12.20 -8.73
N GLY A 44 -15.77 -12.62 -9.92
CA GLY A 44 -15.53 -13.98 -10.42
C GLY A 44 -14.16 -14.19 -11.09
N ASP A 45 -13.36 -13.14 -11.26
CA ASP A 45 -12.04 -13.27 -11.88
C ASP A 45 -11.05 -13.88 -10.89
N TRP A 46 -10.23 -14.84 -11.34
CA TRP A 46 -9.27 -15.53 -10.49
C TRP A 46 -8.22 -14.60 -9.84
N PHE A 47 -8.02 -13.41 -10.39
CA PHE A 47 -7.10 -12.39 -9.89
C PHE A 47 -7.80 -11.30 -9.07
N TYR A 48 -9.12 -11.36 -8.87
CA TYR A 48 -9.90 -10.31 -8.20
C TYR A 48 -9.33 -9.92 -6.84
N ASP A 49 -9.15 -10.87 -5.93
CA ASP A 49 -8.66 -10.62 -4.58
C ASP A 49 -7.24 -10.02 -4.59
N ALA A 50 -6.39 -10.50 -5.50
CA ALA A 50 -5.03 -9.98 -5.66
C ALA A 50 -5.03 -8.52 -6.12
N VAL A 51 -5.91 -8.16 -7.05
CA VAL A 51 -6.08 -6.78 -7.52
C VAL A 51 -6.59 -5.89 -6.40
N GLN A 52 -7.60 -6.33 -5.63
CA GLN A 52 -8.11 -5.57 -4.49
C GLN A 52 -7.03 -5.37 -3.43
N TYR A 53 -6.29 -6.41 -3.08
CA TYR A 53 -5.17 -6.31 -2.14
C TYR A 53 -4.11 -5.30 -2.61
N ALA A 54 -3.69 -5.39 -3.87
CA ALA A 54 -2.67 -4.50 -4.43
C ALA A 54 -3.14 -3.04 -4.48
N ARG A 55 -4.43 -2.80 -4.75
CA ARG A 55 -5.03 -1.47 -4.73
C ARG A 55 -5.09 -0.89 -3.33
N ILE A 56 -5.60 -1.65 -2.35
CA ILE A 56 -5.77 -1.19 -0.95
C ILE A 56 -4.43 -0.81 -0.34
N ASN A 57 -3.39 -1.57 -0.66
CA ASN A 57 -2.03 -1.30 -0.19
C ASN A 57 -1.31 -0.23 -1.04
N GLY A 58 -1.98 0.37 -2.02
CA GLY A 58 -1.40 1.42 -2.84
C GLY A 58 -0.30 0.97 -3.81
N PHE A 59 -0.14 -0.34 -4.02
CA PHE A 59 0.88 -0.87 -4.94
C PHE A 59 0.49 -0.59 -6.40
N PHE A 60 -0.80 -0.80 -6.73
CA PHE A 60 -1.36 -0.55 -8.04
C PHE A 60 -2.55 0.41 -7.95
N ASN A 61 -2.59 1.40 -8.83
CA ASN A 61 -3.69 2.37 -8.89
C ASN A 61 -4.57 2.17 -10.15
N GLY A 62 -4.34 1.11 -10.93
CA GLY A 62 -4.95 0.94 -12.25
C GLY A 62 -4.29 1.80 -13.33
N THR A 63 -4.80 1.70 -14.54
CA THR A 63 -4.40 2.50 -15.70
C THR A 63 -5.26 3.77 -15.85
N SER A 64 -6.42 3.79 -15.18
CA SER A 64 -7.29 4.94 -14.99
C SER A 64 -8.06 4.78 -13.66
N GLU A 65 -8.92 5.74 -13.33
CA GLU A 65 -9.79 5.66 -12.15
C GLU A 65 -10.72 4.45 -12.16
N THR A 66 -11.11 3.97 -13.33
CA THR A 66 -12.09 2.89 -13.50
C THR A 66 -11.57 1.68 -14.30
N THR A 67 -10.28 1.66 -14.63
CA THR A 67 -9.67 0.59 -15.45
C THR A 67 -8.38 0.10 -14.83
N PHE A 68 -8.26 -1.21 -14.64
CA PHE A 68 -7.05 -1.87 -14.17
C PHE A 68 -6.17 -2.37 -15.32
N ALA A 69 -6.77 -2.82 -16.41
CA ALA A 69 -6.15 -3.45 -17.58
C ALA A 69 -5.40 -4.76 -17.24
N PRO A 70 -6.10 -5.79 -16.70
CA PRO A 70 -5.47 -7.01 -16.18
C PRO A 70 -4.67 -7.78 -17.25
N ASN A 71 -5.02 -7.64 -18.52
CA ASN A 71 -4.32 -8.26 -19.64
C ASN A 71 -3.34 -7.31 -20.36
N GLY A 72 -3.16 -6.09 -19.80
CA GLY A 72 -2.25 -5.09 -20.35
C GLY A 72 -0.80 -5.45 -20.13
N THR A 73 0.06 -4.93 -21.01
CA THR A 73 1.51 -4.99 -20.82
C THR A 73 1.97 -3.91 -19.84
N MET A 74 3.07 -4.15 -19.16
CA MET A 74 3.68 -3.21 -18.22
C MET A 74 4.94 -2.62 -18.81
N THR A 75 5.15 -1.30 -18.63
CA THR A 75 6.41 -0.66 -18.97
C THR A 75 7.41 -0.78 -17.81
N ARG A 76 8.69 -0.51 -18.10
CA ARG A 76 9.74 -0.49 -17.06
C ARG A 76 9.49 0.60 -16.02
N GLY A 77 8.98 1.77 -16.44
CA GLY A 77 8.58 2.85 -15.54
C GLY A 77 7.43 2.46 -14.61
N MET A 78 6.41 1.74 -15.13
CA MET A 78 5.33 1.19 -14.31
C MET A 78 5.88 0.17 -13.29
N PHE A 79 6.73 -0.75 -13.74
CA PHE A 79 7.27 -1.80 -12.88
C PHE A 79 8.08 -1.22 -11.71
N VAL A 80 9.03 -0.31 -11.98
CA VAL A 80 9.85 0.29 -10.93
C VAL A 80 9.01 1.12 -9.96
N THR A 81 7.92 1.74 -10.43
CA THR A 81 6.96 2.45 -9.57
C THR A 81 6.28 1.50 -8.58
N VAL A 82 5.79 0.35 -9.05
CA VAL A 82 5.19 -0.67 -8.18
C VAL A 82 6.22 -1.19 -7.18
N LEU A 83 7.42 -1.49 -7.63
CA LEU A 83 8.49 -1.98 -6.77
C LEU A 83 8.85 -0.98 -5.66
N GLY A 84 8.98 0.31 -6.00
CA GLY A 84 9.24 1.36 -5.03
C GLY A 84 8.09 1.59 -4.04
N ARG A 85 6.83 1.46 -4.47
CA ARG A 85 5.67 1.50 -3.57
C ARG A 85 5.66 0.34 -2.59
N ILE A 86 5.97 -0.87 -3.05
CA ILE A 86 6.13 -2.05 -2.19
C ILE A 86 7.25 -1.84 -1.18
N ALA A 87 8.35 -1.20 -1.59
CA ALA A 87 9.48 -0.86 -0.72
C ALA A 87 9.20 0.32 0.24
N GLY A 88 8.04 0.97 0.14
CA GLY A 88 7.67 2.11 0.99
C GLY A 88 8.51 3.37 0.72
N VAL A 89 8.94 3.59 -0.51
CA VAL A 89 9.78 4.73 -0.90
C VAL A 89 9.03 6.04 -0.70
N ASP A 90 9.60 6.95 0.11
CA ASP A 90 9.15 8.34 0.14
C ASP A 90 9.66 9.07 -1.10
N THR A 91 8.73 9.48 -1.96
CA THR A 91 9.06 10.16 -3.22
C THR A 91 9.67 11.54 -3.02
N ALA A 92 9.46 12.18 -1.86
CA ALA A 92 10.04 13.48 -1.54
C ALA A 92 11.57 13.42 -1.45
N ASP A 93 12.13 12.31 -0.97
CA ASP A 93 13.58 12.10 -0.86
C ASP A 93 14.31 12.04 -2.20
N TYR A 94 13.56 11.80 -3.29
CA TYR A 94 14.09 11.60 -4.64
C TYR A 94 13.55 12.63 -5.65
N ALA A 95 12.82 13.63 -5.18
CA ALA A 95 12.23 14.65 -6.03
C ALA A 95 13.32 15.42 -6.82
N GLY A 96 13.10 15.58 -8.13
CA GLY A 96 14.02 16.30 -9.01
C GLY A 96 15.31 15.56 -9.39
N GLN A 97 15.53 14.35 -8.87
CA GLN A 97 16.68 13.53 -9.23
C GLN A 97 16.41 12.79 -10.55
N THR A 98 17.32 12.93 -11.50
CA THR A 98 17.21 12.29 -12.82
C THR A 98 18.54 11.62 -13.20
N PRO A 99 18.80 10.41 -12.68
CA PRO A 99 20.07 9.71 -12.94
C PRO A 99 20.22 9.23 -14.38
N PHE A 100 19.15 9.24 -15.17
CA PHE A 100 19.12 8.83 -16.56
C PHE A 100 18.59 9.95 -17.46
N LYS A 101 19.19 10.10 -18.63
CA LYS A 101 18.90 11.23 -19.59
C LYS A 101 17.49 11.18 -20.20
N ASP A 102 16.85 10.01 -20.20
CA ASP A 102 15.50 9.74 -20.74
C ASP A 102 14.40 9.68 -19.65
N VAL A 103 14.71 10.10 -18.42
CA VAL A 103 13.77 10.16 -17.31
C VAL A 103 13.52 11.61 -16.92
N PRO A 104 12.45 12.26 -17.44
CA PRO A 104 12.11 13.63 -17.04
C PRO A 104 11.68 13.69 -15.56
N ALA A 105 12.14 14.72 -14.84
CA ALA A 105 11.92 14.84 -13.39
C ALA A 105 10.43 14.97 -12.97
N ASN A 106 9.56 15.40 -13.89
CA ASN A 106 8.13 15.59 -13.67
C ASN A 106 7.28 14.34 -13.89
N MET A 107 7.90 13.22 -14.27
CA MET A 107 7.18 11.97 -14.49
C MET A 107 6.94 11.23 -13.18
N TYR A 108 5.77 10.58 -13.06
CA TYR A 108 5.36 9.86 -11.84
C TYR A 108 6.34 8.76 -11.41
N TYR A 109 7.04 8.17 -12.35
CA TYR A 109 8.04 7.13 -12.10
C TYR A 109 9.43 7.69 -11.73
N ALA A 110 9.70 8.98 -11.98
CA ALA A 110 11.04 9.56 -11.83
C ALA A 110 11.64 9.34 -10.41
N PRO A 111 10.94 9.63 -9.30
CA PRO A 111 11.49 9.41 -7.96
C PRO A 111 11.78 7.94 -7.67
N TYR A 112 10.98 7.02 -8.20
CA TYR A 112 11.22 5.58 -8.04
C TYR A 112 12.40 5.08 -8.86
N VAL A 113 12.61 5.63 -10.07
CA VAL A 113 13.80 5.36 -10.87
C VAL A 113 15.05 5.88 -10.18
N ALA A 114 15.01 7.09 -9.60
CA ALA A 114 16.11 7.65 -8.83
C ALA A 114 16.45 6.82 -7.60
N TRP A 115 15.43 6.38 -6.85
CA TRP A 115 15.59 5.44 -5.74
C TRP A 115 16.24 4.13 -6.19
N ALA A 116 15.74 3.51 -7.25
CA ALA A 116 16.23 2.24 -7.75
C ALA A 116 17.70 2.32 -8.21
N ALA A 117 18.07 3.42 -8.87
CA ALA A 117 19.46 3.67 -9.26
C ALA A 117 20.38 3.87 -8.03
N LYS A 118 19.95 4.69 -7.06
CA LYS A 118 20.72 4.97 -5.84
C LYS A 118 21.00 3.73 -5.00
N HIS A 119 20.05 2.79 -4.96
CA HIS A 119 20.15 1.55 -4.18
C HIS A 119 20.67 0.35 -4.97
N GLY A 120 21.11 0.55 -6.21
CA GLY A 120 21.66 -0.52 -7.02
C GLY A 120 20.62 -1.51 -7.56
N VAL A 121 19.32 -1.19 -7.42
CA VAL A 121 18.21 -2.01 -7.94
C VAL A 121 18.19 -1.99 -9.48
N THR A 122 18.71 -0.93 -10.08
CA THR A 122 18.90 -0.84 -11.54
C THR A 122 20.14 -0.04 -11.89
N SER A 123 20.84 -0.45 -12.95
CA SER A 123 21.91 0.31 -13.60
C SER A 123 21.47 0.92 -14.94
N GLY A 124 20.18 0.86 -15.27
CA GLY A 124 19.64 1.29 -16.55
C GLY A 124 19.96 0.32 -17.69
N MET A 125 20.11 0.87 -18.89
CA MET A 125 20.38 0.09 -20.11
C MET A 125 21.87 0.01 -20.46
N GLY A 126 22.75 0.65 -19.66
CA GLY A 126 24.19 0.66 -19.89
C GLY A 126 24.71 1.83 -20.75
N ASP A 127 23.81 2.61 -21.35
CA ASP A 127 24.12 3.76 -22.22
C ASP A 127 23.71 5.12 -21.59
N GLY A 128 23.41 5.13 -20.30
CA GLY A 128 22.90 6.29 -19.58
C GLY A 128 21.40 6.52 -19.75
N THR A 129 20.66 5.52 -20.26
CA THR A 129 19.19 5.51 -20.34
C THR A 129 18.59 4.48 -19.38
N PHE A 130 17.32 4.67 -19.04
CA PHE A 130 16.49 3.72 -18.27
C PHE A 130 15.46 3.00 -19.14
N SER A 131 15.04 3.62 -20.25
CA SER A 131 13.96 3.18 -21.13
C SER A 131 12.61 3.01 -20.40
N PRO A 132 12.06 4.08 -19.78
CA PRO A 132 10.86 3.98 -18.93
C PRO A 132 9.62 3.48 -19.68
N ASP A 133 9.47 3.84 -20.97
CA ASP A 133 8.33 3.46 -21.81
C ASP A 133 8.54 2.11 -22.52
N GLY A 134 9.73 1.52 -22.42
CA GLY A 134 10.01 0.18 -22.92
C GLY A 134 9.21 -0.88 -22.15
N LEU A 135 8.64 -1.86 -22.86
CA LEU A 135 7.97 -3.00 -22.23
C LEU A 135 8.98 -3.82 -21.43
N ILE A 136 8.58 -4.21 -20.22
CA ILE A 136 9.42 -5.05 -19.37
C ILE A 136 9.15 -6.54 -19.64
N ASN A 137 10.19 -7.32 -19.78
CA ASN A 137 10.12 -8.76 -19.91
C ASN A 137 10.57 -9.48 -18.62
N ARG A 138 10.35 -10.81 -18.56
CA ARG A 138 10.64 -11.61 -17.35
C ARG A 138 12.10 -11.60 -16.94
N GLU A 139 13.04 -11.62 -17.87
CA GLU A 139 14.47 -11.57 -17.57
C GLU A 139 14.85 -10.22 -16.97
N GLN A 140 14.32 -9.12 -17.51
CA GLN A 140 14.50 -7.78 -16.96
C GLN A 140 13.89 -7.64 -15.56
N ILE A 141 12.70 -8.20 -15.33
CA ILE A 141 12.09 -8.25 -14.00
C ILE A 141 13.03 -8.96 -13.02
N ALA A 142 13.61 -10.11 -13.40
CA ALA A 142 14.50 -10.85 -12.54
C ALA A 142 15.73 -10.05 -12.12
N THR A 143 16.26 -9.18 -12.99
CA THR A 143 17.43 -8.33 -12.66
C THR A 143 17.15 -7.25 -11.61
N PHE A 144 15.90 -6.90 -11.35
CA PHE A 144 15.54 -5.97 -10.28
C PHE A 144 15.53 -6.62 -8.87
N PHE A 145 15.69 -7.93 -8.76
CA PHE A 145 15.67 -8.68 -7.50
C PHE A 145 17.02 -9.25 -7.09
N VAL A 146 18.11 -8.84 -7.72
CA VAL A 146 19.49 -9.40 -7.48
C VAL A 146 20.38 -8.44 -6.68
#